data_3afa4db33adfe3a73e7974d0b63b0049
#
_entry.id   3afa4db33adfe3a73e7974d0b63b0049
#
_cell.length_a   1.000
_cell.length_b   1.000
_cell.length_c   1.000
_cell.angle_alpha   90.00
_cell.angle_beta   90.00
_cell.angle_gamma   90.00
#
_symmetry.space_group_name_H-M   'P 1'
#
loop_
_entity.id
_entity.type
_entity.pdbx_description
1 polymer ?
#
loop_
_entity_poly.entity_id
_entity_poly.type
_entity_poly.pdbx_seq_one_letter_code
_entity_poly.pdbx_strand_id
1 'polypeptide(L)'
;RNVLRWLGDEDLAWAVGWLGFGALLLVKALVALGGYSGRATPPMHGDLEAQRHWMELTLHLPPREWYTYDLPYWGLDYPPLTAWVSWACGWIATRFAVLRPSFALGTSRGAESPALVVFLRASVWALEALIYVPAVRVFLDRRLAGRSTRARDVARYTVLLQPALLLVDHGHFQYNSVMLGLSTLSFALLYSKLPNVHVSAAGAAPGDAGVQRLLLDSLSRQISYEYVLAAVFFSLSLCFKQMALYYAPAVFAIMLGRCVGLMRTAHPARGVWLLGGLAAATTAVFLVVFLPWVQDARSLRQCLVRIFPLARGLFEDKVANVWCALGMLPVGRYKVHRALSVAALAKLSLGATLVALLPGCVLLFRASVATVRLESIHDDAQAAQVVERVRQRSG
;
A
#
# COMPACT_ATOMS: atom_id res chain seq x y z
N ARG A 1 33.45 14.80 17.86
CA ARG A 1 32.12 14.45 18.46
C ARG A 1 31.12 14.21 17.35
N ASN A 2 30.33 13.13 17.44
CA ASN A 2 29.28 12.85 16.49
C ASN A 2 28.14 13.86 16.72
N VAL A 3 27.77 14.64 15.70
CA VAL A 3 26.74 15.70 15.78
C VAL A 3 25.43 15.19 16.38
N LEU A 4 25.03 13.95 16.08
CA LEU A 4 23.80 13.36 16.63
C LEU A 4 23.88 13.07 18.15
N ARG A 5 25.08 12.82 18.68
CA ARG A 5 25.28 12.69 20.15
C ARG A 5 25.23 14.06 20.80
N TRP A 6 25.89 15.04 20.22
CA TRP A 6 25.87 16.41 20.72
C TRP A 6 24.43 16.96 20.79
N LEU A 7 23.62 16.78 19.72
CA LEU A 7 22.21 17.17 19.71
C LEU A 7 21.37 16.44 20.76
N GLY A 8 21.72 15.19 21.08
CA GLY A 8 21.06 14.47 22.18
C GLY A 8 21.46 14.95 23.56
N ASP A 9 22.73 15.33 23.75
CA ASP A 9 23.26 15.84 25.03
C ASP A 9 22.70 17.24 25.36
N GLU A 10 22.30 18.02 24.33
CA GLU A 10 21.75 19.37 24.48
C GLU A 10 20.20 19.40 24.47
N ASP A 11 19.53 18.29 24.75
CA ASP A 11 18.06 18.15 24.68
C ASP A 11 17.42 18.57 23.34
N LEU A 12 18.23 18.64 22.29
CA LEU A 12 17.81 19.00 20.93
C LEU A 12 17.40 17.79 20.07
N ALA A 13 17.09 16.65 20.70
CA ALA A 13 16.69 15.42 20.01
C ALA A 13 15.47 15.63 19.07
N TRP A 14 14.57 16.58 19.41
CA TRP A 14 13.45 16.97 18.57
C TRP A 14 13.90 17.62 17.25
N ALA A 15 15.01 18.37 17.28
CA ALA A 15 15.55 19.02 16.09
C ALA A 15 16.09 18.02 15.07
N VAL A 16 16.58 16.85 15.51
CA VAL A 16 17.04 15.79 14.60
C VAL A 16 15.92 15.32 13.67
N GLY A 17 14.70 15.20 14.19
CA GLY A 17 13.53 14.83 13.38
C GLY A 17 13.24 15.88 12.30
N TRP A 18 13.24 17.17 12.64
CA TRP A 18 12.98 18.25 11.68
C TRP A 18 14.12 18.44 10.68
N LEU A 19 15.36 18.37 11.13
CA LEU A 19 16.54 18.45 10.24
C LEU A 19 16.56 17.28 9.25
N GLY A 20 16.27 16.07 9.72
CA GLY A 20 16.17 14.90 8.86
C GLY A 20 15.02 15.02 7.85
N PHE A 21 13.87 15.54 8.28
CA PHE A 21 12.75 15.81 7.36
C PHE A 21 13.09 16.89 6.33
N GLY A 22 13.75 17.98 6.74
CA GLY A 22 14.23 19.01 5.83
C GLY A 22 15.26 18.47 4.82
N ALA A 23 16.21 17.65 5.27
CA ALA A 23 17.17 16.98 4.40
C ALA A 23 16.48 16.02 3.40
N LEU A 24 15.49 15.26 3.85
CA LEU A 24 14.66 14.41 3.00
C LEU A 24 13.99 15.21 1.88
N LEU A 25 13.34 16.32 2.23
CA LEU A 25 12.70 17.21 1.27
C LEU A 25 13.70 17.81 0.28
N LEU A 26 14.87 18.26 0.78
CA LEU A 26 15.92 18.82 -0.06
C LEU A 26 16.45 17.80 -1.08
N VAL A 27 16.73 16.56 -0.65
CA VAL A 27 17.22 15.50 -1.57
C VAL A 27 16.18 15.24 -2.66
N LYS A 28 14.91 15.13 -2.29
CA LYS A 28 13.81 14.93 -3.24
C LYS A 28 13.67 16.13 -4.21
N ALA A 29 13.83 17.36 -3.69
CA ALA A 29 13.82 18.56 -4.51
C ALA A 29 14.95 18.54 -5.55
N LEU A 30 16.16 18.23 -5.12
CA LEU A 30 17.32 18.16 -6.02
C LEU A 30 17.13 17.09 -7.11
N VAL A 31 16.61 15.92 -6.77
CA VAL A 31 16.26 14.88 -7.75
C VAL A 31 15.19 15.38 -8.72
N ALA A 32 14.20 16.10 -8.21
CA ALA A 32 13.11 16.65 -9.01
C ALA A 32 13.52 17.81 -9.93
N LEU A 33 14.68 18.44 -9.75
CA LEU A 33 15.25 19.40 -10.70
C LEU A 33 15.80 18.74 -11.97
N GLY A 34 16.04 17.42 -11.93
CA GLY A 34 16.50 16.64 -13.07
C GLY A 34 15.46 16.49 -14.18
N GLY A 35 15.82 15.76 -15.22
CA GLY A 35 14.89 15.37 -16.28
C GLY A 35 13.76 14.46 -15.77
N TYR A 36 12.70 14.35 -16.56
CA TYR A 36 11.58 13.43 -16.33
C TYR A 36 11.33 12.57 -17.56
N SER A 37 10.57 11.51 -17.38
CA SER A 37 10.22 10.59 -18.47
C SER A 37 9.52 11.31 -19.61
N GLY A 38 10.11 11.19 -20.80
CA GLY A 38 9.54 11.71 -22.03
C GLY A 38 9.65 13.23 -22.25
N ARG A 39 10.52 13.91 -21.48
CA ARG A 39 10.78 15.33 -21.68
C ARG A 39 11.21 15.60 -23.12
N ALA A 40 10.50 16.52 -23.81
CA ALA A 40 10.77 16.93 -25.18
C ALA A 40 10.84 15.76 -26.19
N THR A 41 10.05 14.69 -26.00
CA THR A 41 10.04 13.51 -26.90
C THR A 41 8.69 13.30 -27.57
N PRO A 42 8.26 14.19 -28.49
CA PRO A 42 7.00 13.99 -29.24
C PRO A 42 7.08 12.74 -30.14
N PRO A 43 5.97 12.15 -30.55
CA PRO A 43 4.59 12.62 -30.28
C PRO A 43 4.02 12.13 -28.94
N MET A 44 4.56 11.06 -28.37
CA MET A 44 3.98 10.39 -27.20
C MET A 44 4.41 11.01 -25.87
N HIS A 45 5.62 11.57 -25.81
CA HIS A 45 6.22 11.98 -24.53
C HIS A 45 6.34 10.78 -23.55
N GLY A 46 6.26 10.97 -22.24
CA GLY A 46 6.41 9.90 -21.26
C GLY A 46 5.39 9.97 -20.12
N ASP A 47 5.76 9.42 -18.97
CA ASP A 47 4.84 9.25 -17.85
C ASP A 47 4.31 10.58 -17.28
N LEU A 48 5.11 11.67 -17.35
CA LEU A 48 4.62 12.98 -16.93
C LEU A 48 3.43 13.42 -17.80
N GLU A 49 3.52 13.25 -19.11
CA GLU A 49 2.43 13.56 -20.04
C GLU A 49 1.24 12.61 -19.81
N ALA A 50 1.48 11.32 -19.60
CA ALA A 50 0.40 10.37 -19.29
C ALA A 50 -0.43 10.84 -18.08
N GLN A 51 0.23 11.22 -17.00
CA GLN A 51 -0.45 11.70 -15.78
C GLN A 51 -1.13 13.05 -16.00
N ARG A 52 -0.50 13.97 -16.75
CA ARG A 52 -1.13 15.23 -17.14
C ARG A 52 -2.41 14.98 -17.99
N HIS A 53 -2.31 14.08 -18.97
CA HIS A 53 -3.44 13.73 -19.83
C HIS A 53 -4.58 13.07 -19.06
N TRP A 54 -4.27 12.24 -18.04
CA TRP A 54 -5.31 11.69 -17.15
C TRP A 54 -5.99 12.77 -16.31
N MET A 55 -5.27 13.79 -15.86
CA MET A 55 -5.89 14.97 -15.23
C MET A 55 -6.79 15.73 -16.20
N GLU A 56 -6.34 15.93 -17.46
CA GLU A 56 -7.10 16.58 -18.52
C GLU A 56 -8.41 15.85 -18.80
N LEU A 57 -8.34 14.56 -19.14
CA LEU A 57 -9.55 13.79 -19.50
C LEU A 57 -10.54 13.65 -18.34
N THR A 58 -10.04 13.50 -17.10
CA THR A 58 -10.91 13.35 -15.93
C THR A 58 -11.58 14.66 -15.52
N LEU A 59 -11.02 15.82 -15.88
CA LEU A 59 -11.63 17.12 -15.66
C LEU A 59 -12.82 17.39 -16.60
N HIS A 60 -12.73 16.92 -17.83
CA HIS A 60 -13.64 17.35 -18.90
C HIS A 60 -14.66 16.30 -19.30
N LEU A 61 -14.39 15.02 -19.03
CA LEU A 61 -15.26 13.92 -19.43
C LEU A 61 -16.04 13.34 -18.23
N PRO A 62 -17.24 12.81 -18.48
CA PRO A 62 -17.94 12.08 -17.42
C PRO A 62 -17.18 10.79 -17.07
N PRO A 63 -17.22 10.31 -15.80
CA PRO A 63 -16.44 9.17 -15.36
C PRO A 63 -16.58 7.90 -16.21
N ARG A 64 -17.74 7.67 -16.81
CA ARG A 64 -17.98 6.50 -17.67
C ARG A 64 -17.13 6.48 -18.94
N GLU A 65 -16.64 7.64 -19.39
CA GLU A 65 -15.84 7.78 -20.60
C GLU A 65 -14.33 7.71 -20.32
N TRP A 66 -13.88 7.80 -19.07
CA TRP A 66 -12.45 7.87 -18.72
C TRP A 66 -11.63 6.71 -19.26
N TYR A 67 -12.20 5.50 -19.36
CA TYR A 67 -11.51 4.31 -19.86
C TYR A 67 -11.73 4.01 -21.34
N THR A 68 -12.40 4.89 -22.05
CA THR A 68 -12.67 4.76 -23.49
C THR A 68 -12.06 5.88 -24.32
N TYR A 69 -11.72 7.01 -23.67
CA TYR A 69 -11.20 8.18 -24.37
C TYR A 69 -9.74 8.00 -24.76
N ASP A 70 -9.43 8.38 -26.00
CA ASP A 70 -8.09 8.56 -26.58
C ASP A 70 -7.10 7.41 -26.29
N LEU A 71 -7.58 6.19 -26.45
CA LEU A 71 -6.80 4.97 -26.15
C LEU A 71 -5.48 4.87 -26.93
N PRO A 72 -5.34 5.38 -28.19
CA PRO A 72 -4.07 5.35 -28.92
C PRO A 72 -3.00 6.27 -28.37
N TYR A 73 -3.38 7.30 -27.61
CA TYR A 73 -2.43 8.22 -26.96
C TYR A 73 -2.07 7.72 -25.56
N TRP A 74 -2.52 8.39 -24.50
CA TRP A 74 -2.32 7.98 -23.11
C TRP A 74 -3.67 7.62 -22.46
N GLY A 75 -4.42 6.69 -23.10
CA GLY A 75 -5.67 6.21 -22.52
C GLY A 75 -5.46 5.67 -21.10
N LEU A 76 -6.37 6.02 -20.19
CA LEU A 76 -6.29 5.61 -18.77
C LEU A 76 -6.21 4.09 -18.64
N ASP A 77 -5.22 3.59 -17.89
CA ASP A 77 -4.94 2.16 -17.69
C ASP A 77 -4.61 1.80 -16.23
N TYR A 78 -4.75 2.75 -15.32
CA TYR A 78 -4.66 2.51 -13.87
C TYR A 78 -6.04 2.37 -13.24
N PRO A 79 -6.14 1.73 -12.06
CA PRO A 79 -7.41 1.56 -11.36
C PRO A 79 -8.10 2.89 -11.00
N PRO A 80 -9.43 2.88 -10.76
CA PRO A 80 -10.23 4.09 -10.63
C PRO A 80 -9.82 5.07 -9.53
N LEU A 81 -9.19 4.64 -8.44
CA LEU A 81 -8.73 5.59 -7.42
C LEU A 81 -7.64 6.52 -7.98
N THR A 82 -6.78 6.03 -8.90
CA THR A 82 -5.84 6.92 -9.62
C THR A 82 -6.59 7.95 -10.47
N ALA A 83 -7.66 7.54 -11.16
CA ALA A 83 -8.47 8.48 -11.95
C ALA A 83 -9.10 9.56 -11.05
N TRP A 84 -9.64 9.20 -9.90
CA TRP A 84 -10.18 10.15 -8.93
C TRP A 84 -9.11 11.10 -8.37
N VAL A 85 -7.91 10.59 -8.09
CA VAL A 85 -6.78 11.44 -7.66
C VAL A 85 -6.33 12.35 -8.80
N SER A 86 -6.26 11.87 -10.04
CA SER A 86 -5.98 12.69 -11.23
C SER A 86 -7.01 13.80 -11.39
N TRP A 87 -8.29 13.48 -11.25
CA TRP A 87 -9.36 14.49 -11.25
C TRP A 87 -9.15 15.54 -10.15
N ALA A 88 -8.86 15.12 -8.91
CA ALA A 88 -8.65 16.04 -7.80
C ALA A 88 -7.43 16.96 -8.03
N CYS A 89 -6.30 16.40 -8.49
CA CYS A 89 -5.12 17.18 -8.84
C CYS A 89 -5.40 18.16 -9.97
N GLY A 90 -6.07 17.71 -11.04
CA GLY A 90 -6.47 18.56 -12.15
C GLY A 90 -7.42 19.67 -11.70
N TRP A 91 -8.41 19.37 -10.86
CA TRP A 91 -9.32 20.36 -10.29
C TRP A 91 -8.56 21.42 -9.47
N ILE A 92 -7.59 21.04 -8.67
CA ILE A 92 -6.71 21.99 -7.96
C ILE A 92 -5.92 22.84 -8.96
N ALA A 93 -5.34 22.23 -9.99
CA ALA A 93 -4.58 22.94 -11.03
C ALA A 93 -5.39 24.04 -11.69
N THR A 94 -6.67 23.80 -11.98
CA THR A 94 -7.55 24.81 -12.64
C THR A 94 -7.83 26.05 -11.78
N ARG A 95 -7.50 26.04 -10.48
CA ARG A 95 -7.56 27.23 -9.61
C ARG A 95 -6.46 28.25 -9.92
N PHE A 96 -5.39 27.81 -10.58
CA PHE A 96 -4.28 28.66 -11.02
C PHE A 96 -4.44 29.00 -12.51
N ALA A 97 -4.66 30.29 -12.81
CA ALA A 97 -4.91 30.74 -14.19
C ALA A 97 -3.80 30.33 -15.17
N VAL A 98 -2.54 30.34 -14.73
CA VAL A 98 -1.36 29.97 -15.52
C VAL A 98 -1.34 28.49 -15.92
N LEU A 99 -2.05 27.61 -15.18
CA LEU A 99 -2.08 26.16 -15.45
C LEU A 99 -3.25 25.72 -16.33
N ARG A 100 -4.34 26.53 -16.40
CA ARG A 100 -5.57 26.17 -17.14
C ARG A 100 -5.31 25.77 -18.61
N PRO A 101 -4.46 26.47 -19.38
CA PRO A 101 -4.20 26.08 -20.77
C PRO A 101 -3.56 24.70 -20.90
N SER A 102 -2.81 24.24 -19.88
CA SER A 102 -2.14 22.94 -19.87
C SER A 102 -3.07 21.75 -19.66
N PHE A 103 -4.37 21.99 -19.45
CA PHE A 103 -5.40 20.96 -19.27
C PHE A 103 -6.58 21.15 -20.24
N ALA A 104 -6.42 21.88 -21.35
CA ALA A 104 -7.45 22.05 -22.36
C ALA A 104 -7.60 20.77 -23.18
N LEU A 105 -8.78 20.16 -23.16
CA LEU A 105 -9.06 18.86 -23.76
C LEU A 105 -8.69 18.79 -25.24
N GLY A 106 -7.83 17.84 -25.58
CA GLY A 106 -7.39 17.54 -26.94
C GLY A 106 -6.36 18.51 -27.53
N THR A 107 -6.16 19.69 -26.94
CA THR A 107 -5.25 20.74 -27.46
C THR A 107 -4.01 20.96 -26.61
N SER A 108 -3.94 20.39 -25.42
CA SER A 108 -2.81 20.58 -24.48
C SER A 108 -1.82 19.42 -24.48
N ARG A 109 -1.85 18.52 -25.45
CA ARG A 109 -0.93 17.40 -25.55
C ARG A 109 0.51 17.88 -25.61
N GLY A 110 1.37 17.26 -24.78
CA GLY A 110 2.78 17.59 -24.69
C GLY A 110 3.05 18.94 -24.02
N ALA A 111 2.13 19.50 -23.24
CA ALA A 111 2.36 20.72 -22.51
C ALA A 111 3.47 20.52 -21.46
N GLU A 112 4.52 21.34 -21.54
CA GLU A 112 5.72 21.24 -20.69
C GLU A 112 6.10 22.61 -20.10
N SER A 113 5.11 23.48 -19.80
CA SER A 113 5.43 24.77 -19.18
C SER A 113 6.09 24.59 -17.82
N PRO A 114 7.06 25.44 -17.42
CA PRO A 114 7.71 25.34 -16.12
C PRO A 114 6.72 25.31 -14.95
N ALA A 115 5.67 26.11 -14.99
CA ALA A 115 4.62 26.12 -13.95
C ALA A 115 3.90 24.77 -13.84
N LEU A 116 3.59 24.13 -14.98
CA LEU A 116 2.97 22.81 -15.02
C LEU A 116 3.88 21.74 -14.40
N VAL A 117 5.17 21.72 -14.79
CA VAL A 117 6.13 20.75 -14.25
C VAL A 117 6.28 20.91 -12.74
N VAL A 118 6.38 22.16 -12.25
CA VAL A 118 6.43 22.44 -10.80
C VAL A 118 5.16 21.94 -10.10
N PHE A 119 3.98 22.23 -10.65
CA PHE A 119 2.72 21.77 -10.07
C PHE A 119 2.64 20.23 -10.00
N LEU A 120 2.95 19.54 -11.10
CA LEU A 120 2.91 18.08 -11.15
C LEU A 120 3.88 17.46 -10.13
N ARG A 121 5.10 17.97 -10.04
CA ARG A 121 6.07 17.49 -9.06
C ARG A 121 5.64 17.79 -7.62
N ALA A 122 5.06 18.97 -7.37
CA ALA A 122 4.51 19.32 -6.06
C ALA A 122 3.35 18.39 -5.65
N SER A 123 2.53 17.93 -6.61
CA SER A 123 1.43 17.00 -6.31
C SER A 123 1.95 15.60 -5.87
N VAL A 124 3.05 15.10 -6.46
CA VAL A 124 3.72 13.88 -6.00
C VAL A 124 4.20 14.04 -4.56
N TRP A 125 4.84 15.17 -4.25
CA TRP A 125 5.31 15.47 -2.90
C TRP A 125 4.19 15.56 -1.88
N ALA A 126 3.11 16.26 -2.23
CA ALA A 126 1.97 16.43 -1.35
C ALA A 126 1.34 15.07 -1.01
N LEU A 127 1.12 14.22 -2.01
CA LEU A 127 0.53 12.90 -1.80
C LEU A 127 1.47 11.96 -1.03
N GLU A 128 2.78 12.02 -1.29
CA GLU A 128 3.75 11.27 -0.50
C GLU A 128 3.77 11.72 0.96
N ALA A 129 3.79 13.03 1.20
CA ALA A 129 3.78 13.60 2.55
C ALA A 129 2.50 13.27 3.32
N LEU A 130 1.35 13.22 2.62
CA LEU A 130 0.05 12.92 3.22
C LEU A 130 -0.18 11.43 3.49
N ILE A 131 0.39 10.54 2.67
CA ILE A 131 0.05 9.10 2.71
C ILE A 131 1.26 8.25 3.09
N TYR A 132 2.38 8.35 2.35
CA TYR A 132 3.51 7.45 2.53
C TYR A 132 4.33 7.76 3.79
N VAL A 133 4.64 9.01 4.02
CA VAL A 133 5.43 9.41 5.20
C VAL A 133 4.74 9.02 6.52
N PRO A 134 3.44 9.32 6.73
CA PRO A 134 2.73 8.86 7.91
C PRO A 134 2.63 7.33 8.00
N ALA A 135 2.43 6.64 6.87
CA ALA A 135 2.36 5.18 6.82
C ALA A 135 3.66 4.53 7.30
N VAL A 136 4.80 4.99 6.78
CA VAL A 136 6.14 4.52 7.18
C VAL A 136 6.38 4.80 8.67
N ARG A 137 5.98 5.98 9.14
CA ARG A 137 6.09 6.33 10.57
C ARG A 137 5.29 5.37 11.44
N VAL A 138 4.01 5.17 11.14
CA VAL A 138 3.13 4.27 11.92
C VAL A 138 3.67 2.84 11.91
N PHE A 139 4.09 2.35 10.75
CA PHE A 139 4.64 0.99 10.62
C PHE A 139 5.91 0.81 11.47
N LEU A 140 6.87 1.72 11.35
CA LEU A 140 8.13 1.62 12.06
C LEU A 140 7.98 1.89 13.57
N ASP A 141 7.08 2.77 14.00
CA ASP A 141 6.78 2.98 15.41
C ASP A 141 6.19 1.73 16.05
N ARG A 142 5.30 1.03 15.35
CA ARG A 142 4.78 -0.26 15.81
C ARG A 142 5.85 -1.36 15.80
N ARG A 143 6.63 -1.44 14.71
CA ARG A 143 7.64 -2.50 14.53
C ARG A 143 8.82 -2.38 15.45
N LEU A 144 9.24 -1.16 15.75
CA LEU A 144 10.45 -0.82 16.51
C LEU A 144 10.13 -0.17 17.88
N ALA A 145 8.94 -0.41 18.44
CA ALA A 145 8.50 0.23 19.68
C ALA A 145 9.47 0.05 20.88
N GLY A 146 10.21 -1.07 20.94
CA GLY A 146 11.23 -1.31 21.97
C GLY A 146 12.62 -0.76 21.62
N ARG A 147 12.79 -0.07 20.49
CA ARG A 147 14.08 0.49 20.08
C ARG A 147 14.19 1.97 20.42
N SER A 148 15.41 2.49 20.50
CA SER A 148 15.68 3.90 20.72
C SER A 148 15.08 4.78 19.64
N THR A 149 14.78 6.05 19.95
CA THR A 149 14.30 7.04 18.98
C THR A 149 15.24 7.16 17.79
N ARG A 150 16.55 7.19 18.04
CA ARG A 150 17.58 7.21 17.00
C ARG A 150 17.47 6.02 16.02
N ALA A 151 17.29 4.79 16.54
CA ALA A 151 17.14 3.61 15.69
C ALA A 151 15.88 3.69 14.82
N ARG A 152 14.79 4.21 15.35
CA ARG A 152 13.55 4.44 14.61
C ARG A 152 13.72 5.50 13.53
N ASP A 153 14.41 6.60 13.82
CA ASP A 153 14.64 7.68 12.86
C ASP A 153 15.57 7.22 11.73
N VAL A 154 16.65 6.51 12.04
CA VAL A 154 17.51 5.90 11.02
C VAL A 154 16.71 4.99 10.10
N ALA A 155 15.86 4.11 10.66
CA ALA A 155 15.02 3.23 9.85
C ALA A 155 14.03 4.02 8.98
N ARG A 156 13.38 5.09 9.51
CA ARG A 156 12.48 5.96 8.75
C ARG A 156 13.18 6.59 7.56
N TYR A 157 14.33 7.24 7.78
CA TYR A 157 15.04 7.91 6.70
C TYR A 157 15.62 6.91 5.68
N THR A 158 16.07 5.73 6.12
CA THR A 158 16.49 4.67 5.20
C THR A 158 15.36 4.26 4.26
N VAL A 159 14.15 4.10 4.78
CA VAL A 159 12.97 3.74 3.95
C VAL A 159 12.52 4.91 3.08
N LEU A 160 12.46 6.13 3.62
CA LEU A 160 11.97 7.31 2.90
C LEU A 160 12.95 7.82 1.83
N LEU A 161 14.25 7.55 1.98
CA LEU A 161 15.32 7.87 1.02
C LEU A 161 15.69 6.68 0.13
N GLN A 162 14.85 5.66 0.08
CA GLN A 162 15.09 4.48 -0.73
C GLN A 162 15.27 4.88 -2.22
N PRO A 163 16.43 4.55 -2.84
CA PRO A 163 16.80 5.10 -4.14
C PRO A 163 15.81 4.83 -5.26
N ALA A 164 15.19 3.64 -5.29
CA ALA A 164 14.24 3.31 -6.33
C ALA A 164 13.01 4.23 -6.29
N LEU A 165 12.46 4.52 -5.11
CA LEU A 165 11.32 5.44 -4.98
C LEU A 165 11.73 6.89 -5.32
N LEU A 166 12.92 7.32 -4.87
CA LEU A 166 13.46 8.64 -5.24
C LEU A 166 13.55 8.81 -6.75
N LEU A 167 14.15 7.83 -7.43
CA LEU A 167 14.36 7.91 -8.88
C LEU A 167 13.05 7.75 -9.65
N VAL A 168 12.15 6.86 -9.21
CA VAL A 168 10.91 6.58 -9.95
C VAL A 168 9.87 7.67 -9.72
N ASP A 169 9.60 8.08 -8.48
CA ASP A 169 8.56 9.07 -8.22
C ASP A 169 9.04 10.50 -8.45
N HIS A 170 10.25 10.86 -7.99
CA HIS A 170 10.73 12.25 -8.07
C HIS A 170 11.60 12.54 -9.30
N GLY A 171 12.35 11.57 -9.80
CA GLY A 171 13.13 11.70 -11.03
C GLY A 171 12.28 11.43 -12.27
N HIS A 172 11.87 10.19 -12.47
CA HIS A 172 11.10 9.72 -13.62
C HIS A 172 9.69 10.32 -13.71
N PHE A 173 9.05 10.57 -12.59
CA PHE A 173 7.69 11.05 -12.37
C PHE A 173 6.64 9.94 -12.34
N GLN A 174 6.27 9.54 -11.13
CA GLN A 174 5.23 8.55 -10.84
C GLN A 174 4.59 8.86 -9.47
N TYR A 175 3.48 8.16 -9.15
CA TYR A 175 2.78 8.24 -7.86
C TYR A 175 2.82 6.92 -7.08
N ASN A 176 3.95 6.17 -7.14
CA ASN A 176 4.04 4.88 -6.44
C ASN A 176 3.94 5.00 -4.92
N SER A 177 4.40 6.12 -4.37
CA SER A 177 4.31 6.44 -2.94
C SER A 177 2.90 6.35 -2.38
N VAL A 178 1.86 6.66 -3.15
CA VAL A 178 0.46 6.53 -2.73
C VAL A 178 0.08 5.06 -2.50
N MET A 179 0.32 4.21 -3.49
CA MET A 179 0.05 2.78 -3.39
C MET A 179 0.86 2.12 -2.27
N LEU A 180 2.16 2.44 -2.20
CA LEU A 180 3.05 1.92 -1.17
C LEU A 180 2.65 2.39 0.23
N GLY A 181 2.21 3.63 0.38
CA GLY A 181 1.72 4.17 1.64
C GLY A 181 0.46 3.45 2.13
N LEU A 182 -0.52 3.28 1.26
CA LEU A 182 -1.74 2.54 1.58
C LEU A 182 -1.44 1.08 1.94
N SER A 183 -0.55 0.40 1.18
CA SER A 183 -0.10 -0.96 1.52
C SER A 183 0.64 -1.00 2.86
N THR A 184 1.51 -0.02 3.13
CA THR A 184 2.27 0.04 4.39
C THR A 184 1.36 0.29 5.59
N LEU A 185 0.31 1.11 5.46
CA LEU A 185 -0.72 1.27 6.50
C LEU A 185 -1.45 -0.06 6.77
N SER A 186 -1.81 -0.79 5.72
CA SER A 186 -2.38 -2.13 5.88
C SER A 186 -1.42 -3.05 6.64
N PHE A 187 -0.15 -3.11 6.25
CA PHE A 187 0.85 -3.94 6.94
C PHE A 187 1.07 -3.52 8.40
N ALA A 188 1.03 -2.21 8.68
CA ALA A 188 1.13 -1.70 10.04
C ALA A 188 0.00 -2.18 10.95
N LEU A 189 -1.21 -2.30 10.40
CA LEU A 189 -2.39 -2.75 11.11
C LEU A 189 -2.43 -4.29 11.25
N LEU A 190 -1.96 -5.02 10.23
CA LEU A 190 -1.81 -6.47 10.30
C LEU A 190 -0.69 -6.91 11.27
N TYR A 191 0.31 -6.05 11.46
CA TYR A 191 1.35 -6.24 12.46
C TYR A 191 0.82 -5.81 13.84
N SER A 192 -0.20 -6.50 14.36
CA SER A 192 -0.56 -6.38 15.75
C SER A 192 0.56 -7.02 16.57
N LYS A 193 1.27 -6.22 17.37
CA LYS A 193 1.99 -6.81 18.50
C LYS A 193 0.96 -7.58 19.31
N LEU A 194 1.30 -8.81 19.69
CA LEU A 194 0.80 -9.30 20.98
C LEU A 194 1.00 -8.12 21.93
N PRO A 195 -0.03 -7.53 22.51
CA PRO A 195 0.22 -6.52 23.49
C PRO A 195 1.21 -7.14 24.45
N ASN A 196 2.39 -6.55 24.63
CA ASN A 196 3.12 -6.70 25.87
C ASN A 196 2.17 -6.07 26.90
N VAL A 197 1.13 -6.81 27.25
CA VAL A 197 0.32 -6.55 28.42
C VAL A 197 1.19 -6.95 29.59
N HIS A 198 2.25 -6.18 29.78
CA HIS A 198 2.63 -5.80 31.12
C HIS A 198 1.47 -4.92 31.63
N VAL A 199 0.29 -5.54 31.77
CA VAL A 199 -0.61 -5.09 32.80
C VAL A 199 0.22 -5.26 34.04
N SER A 200 0.83 -4.16 34.47
CA SER A 200 1.47 -4.08 35.76
C SER A 200 0.39 -4.56 36.72
N ALA A 201 0.51 -5.80 37.14
CA ALA A 201 -0.38 -6.40 38.14
C ALA A 201 -0.29 -5.67 39.51
N ALA A 202 0.45 -4.57 39.55
CA ALA A 202 0.73 -3.75 40.72
C ALA A 202 -0.42 -2.80 41.11
N GLY A 203 -1.58 -2.82 40.45
CA GLY A 203 -2.66 -1.89 40.76
C GLY A 203 -4.10 -2.42 40.68
N ALA A 204 -4.31 -3.65 40.25
CA ALA A 204 -5.67 -4.20 40.17
C ALA A 204 -6.06 -4.85 41.50
N ALA A 205 -7.04 -4.26 42.18
CA ALA A 205 -7.65 -4.85 43.36
C ALA A 205 -8.32 -6.21 43.03
N PRO A 206 -8.37 -7.17 43.97
CA PRO A 206 -8.79 -8.56 43.73
C PRO A 206 -10.31 -8.75 43.60
N GLY A 207 -11.02 -7.84 42.98
CA GLY A 207 -12.47 -7.88 42.79
C GLY A 207 -12.96 -7.94 41.33
N ASP A 208 -12.07 -7.82 40.35
CA ASP A 208 -12.46 -7.41 39.00
C ASP A 208 -12.24 -8.44 37.89
N ALA A 209 -12.66 -9.69 38.08
CA ALA A 209 -12.79 -10.65 36.98
C ALA A 209 -13.71 -10.11 35.84
N GLY A 210 -14.67 -9.26 36.17
CA GLY A 210 -15.52 -8.55 35.22
C GLY A 210 -14.77 -7.50 34.40
N VAL A 211 -13.96 -6.67 35.06
CA VAL A 211 -13.16 -5.64 34.37
C VAL A 211 -12.10 -6.27 33.47
N GLN A 212 -11.49 -7.36 33.91
CA GLN A 212 -10.48 -8.06 33.12
C GLN A 212 -11.09 -8.70 31.87
N ARG A 213 -12.29 -9.31 31.95
CA ARG A 213 -13.03 -9.78 30.77
C ARG A 213 -13.40 -8.64 29.82
N LEU A 214 -13.86 -7.50 30.36
CA LEU A 214 -14.17 -6.33 29.55
C LEU A 214 -12.96 -5.78 28.82
N LEU A 215 -11.78 -5.76 29.47
CA LEU A 215 -10.51 -5.34 28.85
C LEU A 215 -10.09 -6.31 27.74
N LEU A 216 -10.14 -7.61 27.98
CA LEU A 216 -9.80 -8.63 26.98
C LEU A 216 -10.78 -8.60 25.78
N ASP A 217 -12.07 -8.43 26.03
CA ASP A 217 -13.07 -8.25 24.99
C ASP A 217 -12.83 -6.94 24.20
N SER A 218 -12.43 -5.86 24.86
CA SER A 218 -12.11 -4.61 24.18
C SER A 218 -10.87 -4.74 23.30
N LEU A 219 -9.82 -5.41 23.76
CA LEU A 219 -8.60 -5.69 22.99
C LEU A 219 -8.88 -6.58 21.80
N SER A 220 -9.65 -7.64 21.96
CA SER A 220 -9.97 -8.54 20.85
C SER A 220 -10.86 -7.84 19.79
N ARG A 221 -11.75 -6.94 20.19
CA ARG A 221 -12.53 -6.08 19.28
C ARG A 221 -11.62 -5.09 18.57
N GLN A 222 -10.66 -4.45 19.27
CA GLN A 222 -9.71 -3.52 18.69
C GLN A 222 -8.84 -4.20 17.62
N ILE A 223 -8.32 -5.41 17.90
CA ILE A 223 -7.53 -6.18 16.92
C ILE A 223 -8.40 -6.53 15.70
N SER A 224 -9.64 -6.96 15.90
CA SER A 224 -10.54 -7.26 14.79
C SER A 224 -10.84 -6.03 13.94
N TYR A 225 -11.03 -4.86 14.55
CA TYR A 225 -11.21 -3.60 13.86
C TYR A 225 -9.96 -3.21 13.05
N GLU A 226 -8.76 -3.39 13.60
CA GLU A 226 -7.50 -3.12 12.87
C GLU A 226 -7.38 -4.00 11.62
N TYR A 227 -7.78 -5.27 11.67
CA TYR A 227 -7.81 -6.15 10.49
C TYR A 227 -8.79 -5.67 9.42
N VAL A 228 -9.99 -5.23 9.81
CA VAL A 228 -10.96 -4.66 8.88
C VAL A 228 -10.42 -3.38 8.25
N LEU A 229 -9.81 -2.49 9.03
CA LEU A 229 -9.19 -1.27 8.53
C LEU A 229 -7.98 -1.58 7.63
N ALA A 230 -7.21 -2.63 7.93
CA ALA A 230 -6.15 -3.11 7.06
C ALA A 230 -6.68 -3.57 5.69
N ALA A 231 -7.84 -4.24 5.67
CA ALA A 231 -8.51 -4.62 4.42
C ALA A 231 -8.96 -3.40 3.61
N VAL A 232 -9.47 -2.35 4.28
CA VAL A 232 -9.82 -1.07 3.62
C VAL A 232 -8.59 -0.46 2.95
N PHE A 233 -7.49 -0.27 3.69
CA PHE A 233 -6.27 0.34 3.12
C PHE A 233 -5.66 -0.50 2.02
N PHE A 234 -5.66 -1.83 2.15
CA PHE A 234 -5.16 -2.71 1.10
C PHE A 234 -6.02 -2.66 -0.15
N SER A 235 -7.34 -2.66 -0.01
CA SER A 235 -8.28 -2.51 -1.12
C SER A 235 -8.13 -1.16 -1.83
N LEU A 236 -7.94 -0.06 -1.08
CA LEU A 236 -7.62 1.25 -1.65
C LEU A 236 -6.29 1.24 -2.42
N SER A 237 -5.28 0.52 -1.89
CA SER A 237 -4.00 0.35 -2.59
C SER A 237 -4.17 -0.36 -3.93
N LEU A 238 -4.97 -1.44 -3.97
CA LEU A 238 -5.33 -2.15 -5.22
C LEU A 238 -6.12 -1.26 -6.18
N CYS A 239 -7.03 -0.44 -5.65
CA CYS A 239 -7.81 0.52 -6.43
C CYS A 239 -6.98 1.70 -6.94
N PHE A 240 -5.79 1.94 -6.37
CA PHE A 240 -4.88 2.99 -6.84
C PHE A 240 -3.92 2.47 -7.92
N LYS A 241 -3.26 1.33 -7.66
CA LYS A 241 -2.32 0.76 -8.62
C LYS A 241 -2.36 -0.77 -8.57
N GLN A 242 -2.58 -1.40 -9.73
CA GLN A 242 -2.72 -2.86 -9.83
C GLN A 242 -1.48 -3.63 -9.37
N MET A 243 -0.32 -2.99 -9.30
CA MET A 243 0.92 -3.61 -8.77
C MET A 243 0.81 -4.03 -7.30
N ALA A 244 -0.09 -3.44 -6.51
CA ALA A 244 -0.38 -3.89 -5.15
C ALA A 244 -0.86 -5.36 -5.11
N LEU A 245 -1.34 -5.91 -6.23
CA LEU A 245 -1.74 -7.31 -6.37
C LEU A 245 -0.61 -8.30 -6.03
N TYR A 246 0.65 -7.88 -6.16
CA TYR A 246 1.80 -8.71 -5.75
C TYR A 246 1.81 -9.03 -4.25
N TYR A 247 1.22 -8.18 -3.41
CA TYR A 247 1.10 -8.39 -1.97
C TYR A 247 -0.17 -9.17 -1.58
N ALA A 248 -1.16 -9.25 -2.47
CA ALA A 248 -2.48 -9.78 -2.15
C ALA A 248 -2.47 -11.22 -1.60
N PRO A 249 -1.69 -12.19 -2.15
CA PRO A 249 -1.66 -13.54 -1.61
C PRO A 249 -1.16 -13.58 -0.15
N ALA A 250 -0.14 -12.78 0.18
CA ALA A 250 0.41 -12.71 1.54
C ALA A 250 -0.57 -12.06 2.53
N VAL A 251 -1.18 -10.93 2.13
CA VAL A 251 -2.19 -10.23 2.94
C VAL A 251 -3.40 -11.11 3.18
N PHE A 252 -3.89 -11.78 2.14
CA PHE A 252 -5.00 -12.72 2.25
C PHE A 252 -4.68 -13.90 3.18
N ALA A 253 -3.48 -14.48 3.08
CA ALA A 253 -3.03 -15.58 3.94
C ALA A 253 -3.02 -15.18 5.43
N ILE A 254 -2.55 -13.96 5.75
CA ILE A 254 -2.54 -13.45 7.11
C ILE A 254 -3.98 -13.24 7.63
N MET A 255 -4.83 -12.58 6.84
CA MET A 255 -6.22 -12.29 7.21
C MET A 255 -7.03 -13.58 7.39
N LEU A 256 -6.93 -14.50 6.45
CA LEU A 256 -7.61 -15.79 6.52
C LEU A 256 -7.10 -16.63 7.71
N GLY A 257 -5.79 -16.62 7.95
CA GLY A 257 -5.19 -17.30 9.10
C GLY A 257 -5.75 -16.76 10.43
N ARG A 258 -5.95 -15.45 10.55
CA ARG A 258 -6.58 -14.84 11.73
C ARG A 258 -8.04 -15.31 11.90
N CYS A 259 -8.82 -15.30 10.83
CA CYS A 259 -10.21 -15.77 10.87
C CYS A 259 -10.30 -17.23 11.31
N VAL A 260 -9.51 -18.11 10.66
CA VAL A 260 -9.46 -19.54 10.97
C VAL A 260 -8.94 -19.79 12.41
N GLY A 261 -7.94 -19.02 12.83
CA GLY A 261 -7.44 -19.07 14.20
C GLY A 261 -8.55 -18.79 15.21
N LEU A 262 -9.30 -17.70 15.02
CA LEU A 262 -10.46 -17.33 15.87
C LEU A 262 -11.58 -18.36 15.82
N MET A 263 -11.87 -18.97 14.67
CA MET A 263 -12.87 -20.04 14.54
C MET A 263 -12.50 -21.30 15.35
N ARG A 264 -11.22 -21.48 15.67
CA ARG A 264 -10.71 -22.61 16.45
C ARG A 264 -10.63 -22.33 17.97
N THR A 265 -11.05 -21.15 18.42
CA THR A 265 -11.14 -20.78 19.85
C THR A 265 -12.50 -21.18 20.42
N ALA A 266 -12.70 -20.97 21.72
CA ALA A 266 -13.99 -21.16 22.41
C ALA A 266 -15.14 -20.32 21.83
N HIS A 267 -14.82 -19.28 21.04
CA HIS A 267 -15.81 -18.37 20.44
C HIS A 267 -15.69 -18.32 18.90
N PRO A 268 -16.03 -19.40 18.17
CA PRO A 268 -15.82 -19.50 16.72
C PRO A 268 -16.59 -18.44 15.91
N ALA A 269 -17.70 -17.94 16.44
CA ALA A 269 -18.47 -16.85 15.83
C ALA A 269 -17.61 -15.59 15.58
N ARG A 270 -16.61 -15.29 16.43
CA ARG A 270 -15.70 -14.14 16.22
C ARG A 270 -14.93 -14.24 14.91
N GLY A 271 -14.48 -15.45 14.54
CA GLY A 271 -13.78 -15.67 13.27
C GLY A 271 -14.70 -15.51 12.06
N VAL A 272 -15.95 -15.95 12.16
CA VAL A 272 -16.98 -15.77 11.11
C VAL A 272 -17.31 -14.28 10.95
N TRP A 273 -17.54 -13.56 12.05
CA TRP A 273 -17.79 -12.12 12.01
C TRP A 273 -16.62 -11.33 11.42
N LEU A 274 -15.38 -11.68 11.78
CA LEU A 274 -14.22 -11.05 11.18
C LEU A 274 -14.15 -11.30 9.67
N LEU A 275 -14.36 -12.56 9.24
CA LEU A 275 -14.37 -12.89 7.81
C LEU A 275 -15.45 -12.11 7.05
N GLY A 276 -16.66 -12.03 7.61
CA GLY A 276 -17.75 -11.22 7.06
C GLY A 276 -17.39 -9.74 6.99
N GLY A 277 -16.79 -9.20 8.05
CA GLY A 277 -16.32 -7.80 8.09
C GLY A 277 -15.23 -7.49 7.05
N LEU A 278 -14.27 -8.39 6.88
CA LEU A 278 -13.23 -8.26 5.84
C LEU A 278 -13.84 -8.28 4.44
N ALA A 279 -14.74 -9.22 4.17
CA ALA A 279 -15.45 -9.32 2.90
C ALA A 279 -16.28 -8.06 2.62
N ALA A 280 -17.08 -7.63 3.61
CA ALA A 280 -17.93 -6.44 3.49
C ALA A 280 -17.09 -5.17 3.26
N ALA A 281 -16.01 -4.97 4.02
CA ALA A 281 -15.13 -3.80 3.88
C ALA A 281 -14.44 -3.77 2.50
N THR A 282 -13.90 -4.91 2.05
CA THR A 282 -13.29 -5.02 0.72
C THR A 282 -14.32 -4.71 -0.37
N THR A 283 -15.48 -5.36 -0.33
CA THR A 283 -16.57 -5.15 -1.30
C THR A 283 -17.02 -3.68 -1.31
N ALA A 284 -17.20 -3.07 -0.13
CA ALA A 284 -17.62 -1.67 -0.03
C ALA A 284 -16.61 -0.71 -0.67
N VAL A 285 -15.29 -0.91 -0.44
CA VAL A 285 -14.25 -0.09 -1.07
C VAL A 285 -14.32 -0.21 -2.59
N PHE A 286 -14.38 -1.44 -3.12
CA PHE A 286 -14.48 -1.63 -4.57
C PHE A 286 -15.77 -1.03 -5.14
N LEU A 287 -16.92 -1.25 -4.51
CA LEU A 287 -18.20 -0.67 -4.96
C LEU A 287 -18.16 0.85 -4.99
N VAL A 288 -17.64 1.49 -3.93
CA VAL A 288 -17.56 2.95 -3.85
C VAL A 288 -16.61 3.52 -4.92
N VAL A 289 -15.42 2.95 -5.05
CA VAL A 289 -14.40 3.46 -5.96
C VAL A 289 -14.79 3.22 -7.43
N PHE A 290 -15.44 2.09 -7.73
CA PHE A 290 -15.89 1.72 -9.09
C PHE A 290 -17.33 2.14 -9.39
N LEU A 291 -18.00 2.90 -8.52
CA LEU A 291 -19.43 3.22 -8.61
C LEU A 291 -19.91 3.68 -10.00
N PRO A 292 -19.20 4.55 -10.74
CA PRO A 292 -19.65 4.97 -12.06
C PRO A 292 -19.68 3.86 -13.11
N TRP A 293 -18.83 2.82 -12.95
CA TRP A 293 -18.67 1.74 -13.93
C TRP A 293 -19.47 0.49 -13.60
N VAL A 294 -19.78 0.21 -12.32
CA VAL A 294 -20.56 -0.99 -11.91
C VAL A 294 -22.04 -0.92 -12.35
N GLN A 295 -22.52 0.24 -12.75
CA GLN A 295 -23.89 0.44 -13.20
C GLN A 295 -24.14 -0.08 -14.64
N ASP A 296 -23.07 -0.30 -15.41
CA ASP A 296 -23.13 -0.81 -16.77
C ASP A 296 -22.01 -1.84 -16.99
N ALA A 297 -22.41 -3.07 -17.35
CA ALA A 297 -21.49 -4.19 -17.53
C ALA A 297 -20.44 -3.94 -18.64
N ARG A 298 -20.79 -3.17 -19.70
CA ARG A 298 -19.86 -2.82 -20.78
C ARG A 298 -18.79 -1.87 -20.26
N SER A 299 -19.17 -0.83 -19.54
CA SER A 299 -18.25 0.13 -18.94
C SER A 299 -17.32 -0.54 -17.92
N LEU A 300 -17.86 -1.41 -17.05
CA LEU A 300 -17.06 -2.17 -16.10
C LEU A 300 -16.05 -3.09 -16.80
N ARG A 301 -16.50 -3.83 -17.82
CA ARG A 301 -15.62 -4.69 -18.61
C ARG A 301 -14.50 -3.89 -19.27
N GLN A 302 -14.81 -2.74 -19.86
CA GLN A 302 -13.80 -1.87 -20.48
C GLN A 302 -12.79 -1.37 -19.46
N CYS A 303 -13.24 -0.91 -18.30
CA CYS A 303 -12.38 -0.50 -17.19
C CYS A 303 -11.43 -1.65 -16.79
N LEU A 304 -11.96 -2.87 -16.57
CA LEU A 304 -11.16 -4.02 -16.17
C LEU A 304 -10.15 -4.46 -17.24
N VAL A 305 -10.53 -4.42 -18.54
CA VAL A 305 -9.61 -4.75 -19.65
C VAL A 305 -8.46 -3.73 -19.74
N ARG A 306 -8.72 -2.47 -19.42
CA ARG A 306 -7.66 -1.44 -19.38
C ARG A 306 -6.72 -1.62 -18.19
N ILE A 307 -7.24 -1.93 -17.00
CA ILE A 307 -6.45 -2.16 -15.80
C ILE A 307 -5.62 -3.44 -15.90
N PHE A 308 -6.19 -4.49 -16.50
CA PHE A 308 -5.57 -5.81 -16.64
C PHE A 308 -5.44 -6.18 -18.11
N PRO A 309 -4.45 -5.67 -18.84
CA PRO A 309 -4.23 -5.96 -20.24
C PRO A 309 -3.65 -7.38 -20.42
N LEU A 310 -4.47 -8.41 -20.18
CA LEU A 310 -4.06 -9.83 -20.23
C LEU A 310 -3.55 -10.28 -21.60
N ALA A 311 -3.80 -9.47 -22.63
CA ALA A 311 -3.28 -9.71 -23.98
C ALA A 311 -1.81 -9.29 -24.14
N ARG A 312 -1.24 -8.51 -23.21
CA ARG A 312 0.19 -8.12 -23.25
C ARG A 312 1.07 -9.34 -23.03
N GLY A 313 2.11 -9.48 -23.85
CA GLY A 313 3.11 -10.53 -23.71
C GLY A 313 4.10 -10.26 -22.57
N LEU A 314 4.77 -11.33 -22.10
CA LEU A 314 5.79 -11.23 -21.03
C LEU A 314 7.03 -10.42 -21.43
N PHE A 315 7.23 -10.15 -22.71
CA PHE A 315 8.41 -9.48 -23.28
C PHE A 315 8.09 -8.07 -23.80
N GLU A 316 6.87 -7.59 -23.59
CA GLU A 316 6.45 -6.25 -24.00
C GLU A 316 6.87 -5.20 -22.98
N ASP A 317 6.90 -3.93 -23.43
CA ASP A 317 7.16 -2.73 -22.62
C ASP A 317 8.49 -2.73 -21.86
N LYS A 318 9.49 -3.50 -22.32
CA LYS A 318 10.85 -3.58 -21.74
C LYS A 318 10.85 -3.94 -20.23
N VAL A 319 9.83 -4.66 -19.76
CA VAL A 319 9.74 -5.07 -18.36
C VAL A 319 10.78 -6.14 -18.06
N ALA A 320 11.72 -5.84 -17.18
CA ALA A 320 12.69 -6.80 -16.70
C ALA A 320 12.00 -7.90 -15.86
N ASN A 321 12.07 -9.15 -16.31
CA ASN A 321 11.54 -10.32 -15.62
C ASN A 321 12.43 -11.53 -15.84
N VAL A 322 12.17 -12.61 -15.08
CA VAL A 322 12.93 -13.87 -15.18
C VAL A 322 12.89 -14.44 -16.60
N TRP A 323 11.77 -14.31 -17.31
CA TRP A 323 11.62 -14.80 -18.67
C TRP A 323 12.47 -14.05 -19.67
N CYS A 324 12.61 -12.72 -19.50
CA CYS A 324 13.54 -11.91 -20.27
C CYS A 324 14.99 -12.36 -20.02
N ALA A 325 15.37 -12.57 -18.76
CA ALA A 325 16.69 -13.04 -18.38
C ALA A 325 16.99 -14.44 -18.99
N LEU A 326 16.04 -15.37 -18.87
CA LEU A 326 16.16 -16.71 -19.49
C LEU A 326 16.23 -16.65 -21.02
N GLY A 327 15.57 -15.69 -21.65
CA GLY A 327 15.65 -15.45 -23.10
C GLY A 327 17.00 -14.93 -23.58
N MET A 328 17.82 -14.36 -22.68
CA MET A 328 19.19 -13.89 -22.98
C MET A 328 20.24 -14.99 -22.80
N LEU A 329 19.96 -16.00 -22.00
CA LEU A 329 20.90 -17.11 -21.77
C LEU A 329 21.01 -17.98 -23.03
N PRO A 330 22.24 -18.35 -23.45
CA PRO A 330 22.46 -19.26 -24.57
C PRO A 330 22.15 -20.72 -24.17
N VAL A 331 20.91 -21.00 -23.84
CA VAL A 331 20.46 -22.38 -23.52
C VAL A 331 20.14 -23.09 -24.83
N GLY A 332 21.16 -23.61 -25.47
CA GLY A 332 21.04 -24.34 -26.72
C GLY A 332 20.62 -23.50 -27.93
N ARG A 333 20.26 -24.14 -29.04
CA ARG A 333 19.81 -23.50 -30.29
C ARG A 333 18.45 -22.82 -30.20
N TYR A 334 17.74 -22.92 -29.06
CA TYR A 334 16.36 -22.46 -28.92
C TYR A 334 16.24 -21.41 -27.81
N LYS A 335 15.91 -20.21 -28.19
CA LYS A 335 15.46 -19.19 -27.23
C LYS A 335 14.06 -19.56 -26.72
N VAL A 336 13.82 -19.53 -25.42
CA VAL A 336 12.55 -19.96 -24.78
C VAL A 336 11.31 -19.34 -25.44
N HIS A 337 11.41 -18.07 -25.87
CA HIS A 337 10.33 -17.35 -26.57
C HIS A 337 10.07 -17.83 -28.00
N ARG A 338 10.95 -18.64 -28.59
CA ARG A 338 10.74 -19.26 -29.90
C ARG A 338 10.17 -20.69 -29.79
N ALA A 339 10.31 -21.29 -28.60
CA ALA A 339 9.86 -22.67 -28.35
C ALA A 339 8.40 -22.73 -27.85
N LEU A 340 7.92 -21.70 -27.19
CA LEU A 340 6.61 -21.66 -26.56
C LEU A 340 5.78 -20.46 -27.05
N SER A 341 4.47 -20.67 -27.22
CA SER A 341 3.55 -19.58 -27.54
C SER A 341 3.44 -18.58 -26.38
N VAL A 342 3.11 -17.33 -26.68
CA VAL A 342 2.90 -16.28 -25.67
C VAL A 342 1.90 -16.73 -24.58
N ALA A 343 0.82 -17.39 -24.98
CA ALA A 343 -0.18 -17.91 -24.05
C ALA A 343 0.37 -19.04 -23.16
N ALA A 344 1.22 -19.92 -23.68
CA ALA A 344 1.87 -20.96 -22.91
C ALA A 344 2.86 -20.38 -21.89
N LEU A 345 3.66 -19.39 -22.29
CA LEU A 345 4.57 -18.67 -21.41
C LEU A 345 3.83 -17.91 -20.30
N ALA A 346 2.71 -17.27 -20.61
CA ALA A 346 1.88 -16.57 -19.61
C ALA A 346 1.33 -17.56 -18.56
N LYS A 347 0.81 -18.74 -18.99
CA LYS A 347 0.34 -19.79 -18.08
C LYS A 347 1.47 -20.36 -17.23
N LEU A 348 2.63 -20.60 -17.83
CA LEU A 348 3.82 -21.10 -17.12
C LEU A 348 4.31 -20.07 -16.09
N SER A 349 4.35 -18.78 -16.46
CA SER A 349 4.72 -17.70 -15.56
C SER A 349 3.75 -17.61 -14.36
N LEU A 350 2.45 -17.68 -14.61
CA LEU A 350 1.44 -17.69 -13.56
C LEU A 350 1.62 -18.90 -12.63
N GLY A 351 1.78 -20.10 -13.19
CA GLY A 351 1.99 -21.32 -12.43
C GLY A 351 3.27 -21.26 -11.58
N ALA A 352 4.38 -20.84 -12.17
CA ALA A 352 5.66 -20.67 -11.46
C ALA A 352 5.56 -19.64 -10.31
N THR A 353 4.86 -18.52 -10.53
CA THR A 353 4.62 -17.50 -9.51
C THR A 353 3.78 -18.07 -8.36
N LEU A 354 2.70 -18.78 -8.64
CA LEU A 354 1.86 -19.40 -7.61
C LEU A 354 2.64 -20.43 -6.79
N VAL A 355 3.43 -21.28 -7.43
CA VAL A 355 4.29 -22.28 -6.76
C VAL A 355 5.33 -21.59 -5.87
N ALA A 356 5.96 -20.53 -6.35
CA ALA A 356 6.97 -19.77 -5.58
C ALA A 356 6.37 -19.03 -4.37
N LEU A 357 5.15 -18.52 -4.49
CA LEU A 357 4.47 -17.79 -3.40
C LEU A 357 3.85 -18.71 -2.34
N LEU A 358 3.44 -19.92 -2.73
CA LEU A 358 2.68 -20.84 -1.88
C LEU A 358 3.37 -21.15 -0.54
N PRO A 359 4.68 -21.48 -0.45
CA PRO A 359 5.33 -21.74 0.83
C PRO A 359 5.28 -20.55 1.78
N GLY A 360 5.54 -19.33 1.26
CA GLY A 360 5.46 -18.10 2.05
C GLY A 360 4.03 -17.82 2.56
N CYS A 361 3.02 -17.99 1.71
CA CYS A 361 1.62 -17.84 2.10
C CYS A 361 1.19 -18.86 3.16
N VAL A 362 1.62 -20.12 3.04
CA VAL A 362 1.34 -21.16 4.04
C VAL A 362 2.00 -20.83 5.37
N LEU A 363 3.24 -20.36 5.36
CA LEU A 363 3.93 -19.93 6.59
C LEU A 363 3.23 -18.75 7.26
N LEU A 364 2.85 -17.73 6.51
CA LEU A 364 2.10 -16.57 7.02
C LEU A 364 0.74 -16.96 7.58
N PHE A 365 0.00 -17.82 6.89
CA PHE A 365 -1.26 -18.36 7.36
C PHE A 365 -1.09 -19.11 8.69
N ARG A 366 -0.14 -20.05 8.75
CA ARG A 366 0.14 -20.82 9.97
C ARG A 366 0.60 -19.94 11.13
N ALA A 367 1.46 -18.96 10.87
CA ALA A 367 1.90 -17.99 11.86
C ALA A 367 0.73 -17.17 12.41
N SER A 368 -0.17 -16.73 11.55
CA SER A 368 -1.37 -15.98 11.97
C SER A 368 -2.32 -16.82 12.81
N VAL A 369 -2.54 -18.10 12.46
CA VAL A 369 -3.32 -19.05 13.29
C VAL A 369 -2.64 -19.27 14.64
N ALA A 370 -1.32 -19.47 14.65
CA ALA A 370 -0.55 -19.70 15.89
C ALA A 370 -0.60 -18.48 16.83
N THR A 371 -0.56 -17.27 16.29
CA THR A 371 -0.68 -16.02 17.07
C THR A 371 -1.99 -15.98 17.84
N VAL A 372 -3.12 -16.31 17.21
CA VAL A 372 -4.42 -16.38 17.88
C VAL A 372 -4.44 -17.41 18.98
N ARG A 373 -3.84 -18.58 18.76
CA ARG A 373 -3.76 -19.63 19.76
C ARG A 373 -2.92 -19.21 20.98
N LEU A 374 -1.82 -18.50 20.77
CA LEU A 374 -1.00 -17.96 21.85
C LEU A 374 -1.74 -16.90 22.66
N GLU A 375 -2.51 -16.02 21.98
CA GLU A 375 -3.38 -15.05 22.64
C GLU A 375 -4.41 -15.77 23.55
N SER A 376 -5.10 -16.80 23.06
CA SER A 376 -6.10 -17.54 23.82
C SER A 376 -5.50 -18.28 25.03
N ILE A 377 -4.34 -18.90 24.88
CA ILE A 377 -3.64 -19.58 26.01
C ILE A 377 -3.24 -18.57 27.09
N HIS A 378 -2.77 -17.40 26.69
CA HIS A 378 -2.39 -16.34 27.62
C HIS A 378 -3.61 -15.83 28.40
N ASP A 379 -4.75 -15.66 27.72
CA ASP A 379 -6.02 -15.27 28.33
C ASP A 379 -6.52 -16.31 29.33
N ASP A 380 -6.45 -17.61 28.97
CA ASP A 380 -6.85 -18.71 29.84
C ASP A 380 -5.93 -18.86 31.08
N ALA A 381 -4.62 -18.69 30.89
CA ALA A 381 -3.64 -18.74 31.98
C ALA A 381 -3.83 -17.57 32.95
N GLN A 382 -4.10 -16.37 32.47
CA GLN A 382 -4.42 -15.22 33.32
C GLN A 382 -5.75 -15.44 34.08
N ALA A 383 -6.78 -15.95 33.40
CA ALA A 383 -8.05 -16.28 34.04
C ALA A 383 -7.88 -17.33 35.15
N ALA A 384 -7.10 -18.40 34.90
CA ALA A 384 -6.81 -19.43 35.88
C ALA A 384 -6.04 -18.88 37.09
N GLN A 385 -5.06 -18.02 36.89
CA GLN A 385 -4.32 -17.37 38.00
C GLN A 385 -5.20 -16.45 38.85
N VAL A 386 -6.17 -15.77 38.25
CA VAL A 386 -7.15 -14.93 38.98
C VAL A 386 -8.06 -15.82 39.84
N VAL A 387 -8.59 -16.89 39.24
CA VAL A 387 -9.44 -17.87 40.00
C VAL A 387 -8.71 -18.47 41.17
N GLU A 388 -7.46 -18.90 40.98
CA GLU A 388 -6.63 -19.49 42.06
C GLU A 388 -6.37 -18.48 43.19
N ARG A 389 -6.06 -17.21 42.86
CA ARG A 389 -5.88 -16.15 43.87
C ARG A 389 -7.15 -15.84 44.65
N VAL A 390 -8.31 -15.86 43.98
CA VAL A 390 -9.62 -15.69 44.66
C VAL A 390 -9.89 -16.84 45.59
N ARG A 391 -9.59 -18.09 45.18
CA ARG A 391 -9.76 -19.29 45.98
C ARG A 391 -8.88 -19.30 47.22
N GLN A 392 -7.61 -18.84 47.13
CA GLN A 392 -6.68 -18.72 48.26
C GLN A 392 -7.03 -17.60 49.24
N ARG A 393 -7.94 -16.68 48.90
CA ARG A 393 -8.35 -15.58 49.80
C ARG A 393 -9.75 -15.82 50.40
N SER A 394 -10.52 -16.77 49.90
CA SER A 394 -11.83 -17.13 50.41
C SER A 394 -11.84 -18.39 51.28
N GLY A 395 -10.69 -19.04 51.50
CA GLY A 395 -10.41 -20.08 52.52
C GLY A 395 -9.52 -19.54 53.61
#